data_ecf6f3f14273dbe469f1634af143aebb
#
_entry.id   ecf6f3f14273dbe469f1634af143aebb
#
_cell.length_a   1.000
_cell.length_b   1.000
_cell.length_c   1.000
_cell.angle_alpha   90.00
_cell.angle_beta   90.00
_cell.angle_gamma   90.00
#
_symmetry.space_group_name_H-M   'P 1'
#
loop_
_entity.id
_entity.type
_entity.pdbx_description
1 polymer ?
#
loop_
_entity_poly.entity_id
_entity_poly.type
_entity_poly.pdbx_seq_one_letter_code
_entity_poly.pdbx_strand_id
1 'polypeptide(L)'
;VICANVIGGCMGSYGPSSIDSGTNKPFGTNFPVITINDMVNAQYHLLEFFKIKKLFSVIGGSMGGMQVLQFVSNFPNKTHTAVPIACTASHSAQNIALNELGRQSIMADNNWSNGFYEENKKTPDKGLAVARMAAHITYLSKKGLQEKFGRKLQERDDLKFGFDADFQIESYLRYQGSVFVDRFDANSYLFITRAMDYFDLIKQFNGNLSKAFENSETKFFVISFTSDWL
;
A
#
# COMPACT_ATOMS: atom_id res chain seq x y z
N VAL A 1 18.80 -12.41 -3.12
CA VAL A 1 17.47 -11.83 -2.91
C VAL A 1 17.51 -10.36 -3.30
N ILE A 2 16.52 -9.92 -4.08
CA ILE A 2 16.35 -8.52 -4.50
C ILE A 2 15.01 -8.06 -3.93
N CYS A 3 15.02 -6.90 -3.28
CA CYS A 3 13.81 -6.22 -2.81
C CYS A 3 13.95 -4.74 -3.18
N ALA A 4 13.24 -4.32 -4.22
CA ALA A 4 13.26 -2.94 -4.67
C ALA A 4 12.16 -2.13 -3.96
N ASN A 5 12.47 -0.89 -3.57
CA ASN A 5 11.43 0.06 -3.18
C ASN A 5 10.58 0.41 -4.41
N VAL A 6 9.28 0.58 -4.19
CA VAL A 6 8.36 0.93 -5.27
C VAL A 6 8.48 2.41 -5.67
N ILE A 7 8.32 2.69 -6.95
CA ILE A 7 8.18 4.06 -7.45
C ILE A 7 6.92 4.67 -6.82
N GLY A 8 6.97 5.95 -6.51
CA GLY A 8 5.89 6.66 -5.79
C GLY A 8 5.96 6.52 -4.28
N GLY A 9 6.89 5.69 -3.76
CA GLY A 9 7.18 5.57 -2.34
C GLY A 9 8.14 6.66 -1.84
N CYS A 10 8.44 6.60 -0.53
CA CYS A 10 9.28 7.58 0.16
C CYS A 10 10.53 6.96 0.82
N MET A 11 10.88 5.72 0.46
CA MET A 11 11.96 4.94 1.10
C MET A 11 13.15 4.74 0.16
N GLY A 12 13.55 5.80 -0.59
CA GLY A 12 14.72 5.78 -1.46
C GLY A 12 14.44 5.57 -2.95
N SER A 13 13.20 5.30 -3.36
CA SER A 13 12.77 5.38 -4.76
C SER A 13 12.19 6.76 -5.08
N TYR A 14 12.09 7.06 -6.38
CA TYR A 14 11.53 8.32 -6.85
C TYR A 14 10.03 8.39 -6.50
N GLY A 15 9.62 9.47 -5.87
CA GLY A 15 8.26 9.66 -5.38
C GLY A 15 7.87 11.14 -5.23
N PRO A 16 6.70 11.46 -4.69
CA PRO A 16 6.20 12.83 -4.58
C PRO A 16 7.11 13.80 -3.82
N SER A 17 7.89 13.33 -2.85
CA SER A 17 8.87 14.13 -2.11
C SER A 17 10.20 14.32 -2.86
N SER A 18 10.39 13.66 -4.01
CA SER A 18 11.57 13.86 -4.84
C SER A 18 11.56 15.23 -5.50
N ILE A 19 12.76 15.80 -5.69
CA ILE A 19 12.92 17.10 -6.34
C ILE A 19 12.70 16.98 -7.85
N ASP A 20 11.78 17.77 -8.37
CA ASP A 20 11.61 17.99 -9.79
C ASP A 20 12.74 18.88 -10.32
N SER A 21 13.52 18.36 -11.28
CA SER A 21 14.65 19.10 -11.86
C SER A 21 14.24 20.34 -12.66
N GLY A 22 13.00 20.42 -13.12
CA GLY A 22 12.49 21.57 -13.87
C GLY A 22 12.13 22.74 -12.96
N THR A 23 11.69 22.48 -11.75
CA THR A 23 11.23 23.49 -10.79
C THR A 23 12.17 23.68 -9.60
N ASN A 24 13.06 22.74 -9.37
CA ASN A 24 13.93 22.63 -8.18
C ASN A 24 13.13 22.59 -6.85
N LYS A 25 11.90 22.06 -6.91
CA LYS A 25 11.02 21.86 -5.76
C LYS A 25 10.52 20.41 -5.72
N PRO A 26 10.02 19.91 -4.56
CA PRO A 26 9.35 18.63 -4.51
C PRO A 26 8.17 18.57 -5.50
N PHE A 27 7.97 17.40 -6.10
CA PHE A 27 6.82 17.22 -7.01
C PHE A 27 5.47 17.47 -6.31
N GLY A 28 5.35 17.06 -5.06
CA GLY A 28 4.06 17.11 -4.37
C GLY A 28 2.98 16.36 -5.17
N THR A 29 1.83 16.98 -5.34
CA THR A 29 0.73 16.43 -6.18
C THR A 29 0.97 16.52 -7.69
N ASN A 30 2.02 17.19 -8.13
CA ASN A 30 2.44 17.18 -9.54
C ASN A 30 3.23 15.93 -9.92
N PHE A 31 3.53 15.03 -8.97
CA PHE A 31 4.15 13.75 -9.28
C PHE A 31 3.27 12.99 -10.28
N PRO A 32 3.85 12.35 -11.31
CA PRO A 32 3.05 11.63 -12.29
C PRO A 32 2.26 10.50 -11.63
N VAL A 33 1.04 10.27 -12.10
CA VAL A 33 0.23 9.12 -11.69
C VAL A 33 0.95 7.86 -12.13
N ILE A 34 1.21 7.00 -11.18
CA ILE A 34 1.87 5.70 -11.39
C ILE A 34 0.86 4.56 -11.21
N THR A 35 1.13 3.45 -11.83
CA THR A 35 0.34 2.22 -11.77
C THR A 35 1.17 1.04 -11.26
N ILE A 36 0.52 -0.05 -10.91
CA ILE A 36 1.20 -1.32 -10.60
C ILE A 36 2.03 -1.79 -11.80
N ASN A 37 1.56 -1.53 -13.03
CA ASN A 37 2.30 -1.85 -14.24
C ASN A 37 3.62 -1.08 -14.34
N ASP A 38 3.64 0.21 -14.00
CA ASP A 38 4.87 1.02 -14.01
C ASP A 38 5.87 0.53 -12.97
N MET A 39 5.39 0.15 -11.77
CA MET A 39 6.24 -0.44 -10.72
C MET A 39 6.91 -1.72 -11.22
N VAL A 40 6.14 -2.59 -11.88
CA VAL A 40 6.62 -3.87 -12.41
C VAL A 40 7.61 -3.66 -13.57
N ASN A 41 7.35 -2.72 -14.46
CA ASN A 41 8.29 -2.39 -15.54
C ASN A 41 9.62 -1.86 -15.00
N ALA A 42 9.60 -1.01 -13.97
CA ALA A 42 10.82 -0.55 -13.32
C ALA A 42 11.62 -1.70 -12.69
N GLN A 43 10.94 -2.65 -12.03
CA GLN A 43 11.57 -3.85 -11.49
C GLN A 43 12.16 -4.72 -12.60
N TYR A 44 11.48 -4.85 -13.73
CA TYR A 44 12.00 -5.57 -14.88
C TYR A 44 13.29 -4.94 -15.43
N HIS A 45 13.33 -3.62 -15.58
CA HIS A 45 14.56 -2.91 -15.97
C HIS A 45 15.70 -3.09 -14.98
N LEU A 46 15.41 -3.19 -13.68
CA LEU A 46 16.41 -3.54 -12.68
C LEU A 46 16.98 -4.95 -12.91
N LEU A 47 16.15 -5.92 -13.27
CA LEU A 47 16.63 -7.27 -13.62
C LEU A 47 17.52 -7.25 -14.88
N GLU A 48 17.17 -6.47 -15.88
CA GLU A 48 17.99 -6.30 -17.08
C GLU A 48 19.35 -5.66 -16.76
N PHE A 49 19.35 -4.62 -15.90
CA PHE A 49 20.59 -4.00 -15.43
C PHE A 49 21.52 -5.00 -14.75
N PHE A 50 20.99 -5.89 -13.92
CA PHE A 50 21.75 -6.97 -13.28
C PHE A 50 22.00 -8.17 -14.20
N LYS A 51 21.53 -8.13 -15.45
CA LYS A 51 21.63 -9.23 -16.42
C LYS A 51 21.02 -10.55 -15.94
N ILE A 52 19.96 -10.47 -15.15
CA ILE A 52 19.22 -11.62 -14.62
C ILE A 52 18.23 -12.08 -15.69
N LYS A 53 18.50 -13.25 -16.27
CA LYS A 53 17.68 -13.80 -17.36
C LYS A 53 16.33 -14.32 -16.87
N LYS A 54 16.30 -15.00 -15.73
CA LYS A 54 15.12 -15.62 -15.15
C LYS A 54 15.24 -15.70 -13.63
N LEU A 55 14.17 -15.37 -12.93
CA LEU A 55 14.07 -15.47 -11.48
C LEU A 55 13.71 -16.91 -11.08
N PHE A 56 14.18 -17.33 -9.91
CA PHE A 56 13.68 -18.56 -9.29
C PHE A 56 12.24 -18.35 -8.80
N SER A 57 11.98 -17.23 -8.13
CA SER A 57 10.65 -16.88 -7.63
C SER A 57 10.42 -15.39 -7.57
N VAL A 58 9.19 -14.95 -7.80
CA VAL A 58 8.68 -13.64 -7.41
C VAL A 58 7.67 -13.81 -6.28
N ILE A 59 7.83 -13.04 -5.20
CA ILE A 59 7.03 -13.18 -3.97
C ILE A 59 6.58 -11.80 -3.53
N GLY A 60 5.31 -11.64 -3.20
CA GLY A 60 4.80 -10.37 -2.71
C GLY A 60 3.48 -10.50 -1.96
N GLY A 61 3.33 -9.67 -0.91
CA GLY A 61 2.09 -9.56 -0.14
C GLY A 61 1.30 -8.30 -0.46
N SER A 62 -0.04 -8.37 -0.43
CA SER A 62 -0.94 -7.24 -0.67
C SER A 62 -0.63 -6.57 -2.03
N MET A 63 -0.29 -5.28 -2.08
CA MET A 63 0.18 -4.60 -3.29
C MET A 63 1.36 -5.33 -3.96
N GLY A 64 2.26 -5.93 -3.19
CA GLY A 64 3.33 -6.77 -3.73
C GLY A 64 2.81 -8.01 -4.45
N GLY A 65 1.69 -8.58 -3.99
CA GLY A 65 1.00 -9.66 -4.68
C GLY A 65 0.37 -9.21 -6.01
N MET A 66 -0.19 -7.99 -6.06
CA MET A 66 -0.64 -7.39 -7.33
C MET A 66 0.53 -7.25 -8.32
N GLN A 67 1.70 -6.80 -7.83
CA GLN A 67 2.92 -6.71 -8.64
C GLN A 67 3.39 -8.10 -9.11
N VAL A 68 3.27 -9.14 -8.29
CA VAL A 68 3.57 -10.54 -8.69
C VAL A 68 2.66 -10.97 -9.83
N LEU A 69 1.35 -10.73 -9.73
CA LEU A 69 0.40 -11.08 -10.80
C LEU A 69 0.70 -10.30 -12.08
N GLN A 70 0.92 -9.00 -11.99
CA GLN A 70 1.26 -8.15 -13.14
C GLN A 70 2.60 -8.57 -13.76
N PHE A 71 3.60 -8.93 -12.94
CA PHE A 71 4.92 -9.35 -13.42
C PHE A 71 4.82 -10.62 -14.28
N VAL A 72 4.09 -11.62 -13.81
CA VAL A 72 3.92 -12.87 -14.59
C VAL A 72 3.11 -12.63 -15.86
N SER A 73 2.11 -11.76 -15.81
CA SER A 73 1.32 -11.36 -16.97
C SER A 73 2.17 -10.67 -18.04
N ASN A 74 3.01 -9.70 -17.63
CA ASN A 74 3.86 -8.96 -18.57
C ASN A 74 5.06 -9.77 -19.08
N PHE A 75 5.60 -10.65 -18.21
CA PHE A 75 6.88 -11.35 -18.44
C PHE A 75 6.76 -12.84 -18.16
N PRO A 76 5.93 -13.59 -18.92
CA PRO A 76 5.51 -14.96 -18.60
C PRO A 76 6.66 -15.96 -18.44
N ASN A 77 7.81 -15.70 -19.08
CA ASN A 77 8.96 -16.62 -19.06
C ASN A 77 10.11 -16.13 -18.15
N LYS A 78 9.89 -15.07 -17.36
CA LYS A 78 10.96 -14.45 -16.55
C LYS A 78 11.03 -14.96 -15.10
N THR A 79 10.12 -15.85 -14.68
CA THR A 79 10.19 -16.50 -13.37
C THR A 79 9.77 -17.96 -13.46
N HIS A 80 10.30 -18.81 -12.57
CA HIS A 80 9.86 -20.20 -12.45
C HIS A 80 8.63 -20.34 -11.55
N THR A 81 8.58 -19.55 -10.49
CA THR A 81 7.49 -19.59 -9.50
C THR A 81 7.00 -18.19 -9.14
N ALA A 82 5.74 -18.10 -8.75
CA ALA A 82 5.10 -16.88 -8.30
C ALA A 82 4.31 -17.14 -7.01
N VAL A 83 4.51 -16.29 -6.00
CA VAL A 83 3.85 -16.43 -4.69
C VAL A 83 3.13 -15.12 -4.35
N PRO A 84 1.90 -14.92 -4.86
CA PRO A 84 1.03 -13.83 -4.43
C PRO A 84 0.41 -14.18 -3.07
N ILE A 85 0.48 -13.25 -2.12
CA ILE A 85 0.02 -13.44 -0.74
C ILE A 85 -0.99 -12.34 -0.39
N ALA A 86 -2.17 -12.71 0.11
CA ALA A 86 -3.21 -11.77 0.55
C ALA A 86 -3.41 -10.61 -0.44
N CYS A 87 -3.71 -10.93 -1.69
CA CYS A 87 -3.92 -9.95 -2.74
C CYS A 87 -5.09 -10.32 -3.65
N THR A 88 -5.50 -9.36 -4.47
CA THR A 88 -6.58 -9.51 -5.44
C THR A 88 -6.10 -9.11 -6.84
N ALA A 89 -6.80 -9.56 -7.89
CA ALA A 89 -6.57 -9.15 -9.27
C ALA A 89 -7.23 -7.81 -9.62
N SER A 90 -8.13 -7.31 -8.78
CA SER A 90 -8.73 -5.98 -8.84
C SER A 90 -9.33 -5.63 -7.48
N HIS A 91 -9.31 -4.35 -7.09
CA HIS A 91 -9.92 -3.92 -5.84
C HIS A 91 -11.45 -4.01 -5.90
N SER A 92 -12.04 -4.49 -4.81
CA SER A 92 -13.48 -4.42 -4.55
C SER A 92 -13.91 -2.99 -4.21
N ALA A 93 -15.21 -2.73 -4.22
CA ALA A 93 -15.75 -1.45 -3.74
C ALA A 93 -15.35 -1.18 -2.27
N GLN A 94 -15.24 -2.22 -1.44
CA GLN A 94 -14.81 -2.10 -0.04
C GLN A 94 -13.34 -1.65 0.07
N ASN A 95 -12.43 -2.23 -0.72
CA ASN A 95 -11.03 -1.81 -0.77
C ASN A 95 -10.91 -0.34 -1.18
N ILE A 96 -11.60 0.04 -2.26
CA ILE A 96 -11.60 1.43 -2.78
C ILE A 96 -12.15 2.39 -1.73
N ALA A 97 -13.25 2.04 -1.03
CA ALA A 97 -13.83 2.87 0.01
C ALA A 97 -12.90 3.09 1.20
N LEU A 98 -12.19 2.07 1.65
CA LEU A 98 -11.20 2.17 2.73
C LEU A 98 -9.98 3.01 2.32
N ASN A 99 -9.49 2.83 1.10
CA ASN A 99 -8.44 3.68 0.56
C ASN A 99 -8.89 5.14 0.45
N GLU A 100 -10.13 5.39 -0.01
CA GLU A 100 -10.69 6.73 -0.11
C GLU A 100 -10.84 7.39 1.27
N LEU A 101 -11.28 6.65 2.29
CA LEU A 101 -11.31 7.15 3.67
C LEU A 101 -9.92 7.63 4.12
N GLY A 102 -8.88 6.83 3.84
CA GLY A 102 -7.50 7.22 4.16
C GLY A 102 -7.04 8.46 3.39
N ARG A 103 -7.33 8.55 2.10
CA ARG A 103 -7.00 9.72 1.28
C ARG A 103 -7.72 10.97 1.77
N GLN A 104 -9.02 10.87 2.06
CA GLN A 104 -9.81 11.99 2.55
C GLN A 104 -9.34 12.48 3.92
N SER A 105 -8.91 11.58 4.82
CA SER A 105 -8.36 11.98 6.11
C SER A 105 -7.08 12.82 5.96
N ILE A 106 -6.22 12.48 5.00
CA ILE A 106 -5.01 13.25 4.69
C ILE A 106 -5.37 14.60 4.06
N MET A 107 -6.22 14.61 3.04
CA MET A 107 -6.59 15.83 2.31
C MET A 107 -7.41 16.81 3.16
N ALA A 108 -8.13 16.34 4.17
CA ALA A 108 -8.85 17.16 5.14
C ALA A 108 -7.95 17.76 6.23
N ASP A 109 -6.70 17.30 6.36
CA ASP A 109 -5.75 17.90 7.29
C ASP A 109 -5.31 19.27 6.78
N ASN A 110 -5.48 20.32 7.61
CA ASN A 110 -5.13 21.69 7.24
C ASN A 110 -3.66 21.86 6.79
N ASN A 111 -2.78 20.98 7.26
CA ASN A 111 -1.36 21.03 6.92
C ASN A 111 -1.06 20.38 5.57
N TRP A 112 -1.99 19.67 4.94
CA TRP A 112 -1.75 19.02 3.65
C TRP A 112 -1.46 20.01 2.52
N SER A 113 -2.03 21.24 2.58
CA SER A 113 -1.71 22.35 1.66
C SER A 113 -1.75 21.94 0.17
N ASN A 114 -2.79 21.21 -0.23
CA ASN A 114 -2.93 20.65 -1.59
C ASN A 114 -1.73 19.80 -2.05
N GLY A 115 -1.01 19.19 -1.10
CA GLY A 115 0.16 18.36 -1.36
C GLY A 115 1.50 19.09 -1.41
N PHE A 116 1.52 20.40 -1.12
CA PHE A 116 2.75 21.22 -1.08
C PHE A 116 3.15 21.62 0.34
N TYR A 117 2.95 20.71 1.29
CA TYR A 117 3.18 20.93 2.73
C TYR A 117 4.66 21.10 3.09
N GLU A 118 5.59 20.61 2.30
CA GLU A 118 7.03 20.78 2.54
C GLU A 118 7.46 22.27 2.49
N GLU A 119 6.81 23.06 1.65
CA GLU A 119 7.06 24.50 1.56
C GLU A 119 6.77 25.21 2.90
N ASN A 120 5.78 24.73 3.64
CA ASN A 120 5.35 25.28 4.92
C ASN A 120 6.04 24.64 6.13
N LYS A 121 6.87 23.61 5.91
CA LYS A 121 7.51 22.79 6.96
C LYS A 121 6.50 22.24 7.97
N LYS A 122 5.30 21.91 7.51
CA LYS A 122 4.21 21.32 8.31
C LYS A 122 3.63 20.16 7.53
N THR A 123 3.71 18.98 8.10
CA THR A 123 3.21 17.74 7.51
C THR A 123 1.77 17.45 7.96
N PRO A 124 0.95 16.80 7.13
CA PRO A 124 -0.43 16.43 7.47
C PRO A 124 -0.46 15.18 8.38
N ASP A 125 0.22 15.28 9.52
CA ASP A 125 0.48 14.17 10.43
C ASP A 125 -0.80 13.58 11.00
N LYS A 126 -1.78 14.43 11.32
CA LYS A 126 -3.06 13.97 11.88
C LYS A 126 -3.85 13.15 10.87
N GLY A 127 -3.92 13.65 9.64
CA GLY A 127 -4.61 12.97 8.55
C GLY A 127 -3.94 11.63 8.21
N LEU A 128 -2.61 11.63 8.10
CA LEU A 128 -1.84 10.41 7.82
C LEU A 128 -1.94 9.38 8.95
N ALA A 129 -1.93 9.84 10.21
CA ALA A 129 -2.13 8.97 11.36
C ALA A 129 -3.51 8.30 11.34
N VAL A 130 -4.58 9.06 11.05
CA VAL A 130 -5.95 8.53 10.94
C VAL A 130 -6.06 7.52 9.80
N ALA A 131 -5.47 7.82 8.64
CA ALA A 131 -5.40 6.88 7.51
C ALA A 131 -4.75 5.55 7.93
N ARG A 132 -3.66 5.61 8.71
CA ARG A 132 -2.98 4.43 9.24
C ARG A 132 -3.81 3.67 10.26
N MET A 133 -4.52 4.36 11.13
CA MET A 133 -5.43 3.74 12.10
C MET A 133 -6.53 2.94 11.39
N ALA A 134 -7.15 3.50 10.36
CA ALA A 134 -8.14 2.81 9.54
C ALA A 134 -7.56 1.53 8.91
N ALA A 135 -6.36 1.61 8.31
CA ALA A 135 -5.68 0.44 7.75
C ALA A 135 -5.40 -0.64 8.81
N HIS A 136 -5.00 -0.27 10.03
CA HIS A 136 -4.74 -1.25 11.09
C HIS A 136 -5.99 -2.00 11.56
N ILE A 137 -7.17 -1.43 11.44
CA ILE A 137 -8.43 -2.13 11.71
C ILE A 137 -8.63 -3.26 10.69
N THR A 138 -8.25 -3.03 9.43
CA THR A 138 -8.44 -4.01 8.36
C THR A 138 -7.42 -5.15 8.36
N TYR A 139 -6.25 -4.95 8.99
CA TYR A 139 -5.17 -5.96 9.01
C TYR A 139 -5.40 -7.10 10.00
N LEU A 140 -6.33 -6.96 10.92
CA LEU A 140 -6.63 -7.95 11.94
C LEU A 140 -8.04 -8.49 11.76
N SER A 141 -8.20 -9.81 11.91
CA SER A 141 -9.54 -10.40 11.92
C SER A 141 -10.34 -9.91 13.14
N LYS A 142 -11.67 -9.93 13.02
CA LYS A 142 -12.57 -9.62 14.16
C LYS A 142 -12.20 -10.47 15.39
N LYS A 143 -11.92 -11.75 15.18
CA LYS A 143 -11.52 -12.69 16.26
C LYS A 143 -10.18 -12.27 16.86
N GLY A 144 -9.17 -11.96 16.04
CA GLY A 144 -7.86 -11.52 16.50
C GLY A 144 -7.91 -10.20 17.28
N LEU A 145 -8.72 -9.22 16.84
CA LEU A 145 -8.95 -7.99 17.58
C LEU A 145 -9.59 -8.27 18.95
N GLN A 146 -10.63 -9.15 18.98
CA GLN A 146 -11.33 -9.49 20.21
C GLN A 146 -10.42 -10.24 21.19
N GLU A 147 -9.63 -11.20 20.74
CA GLU A 147 -8.70 -11.97 21.58
C GLU A 147 -7.58 -11.10 22.14
N LYS A 148 -7.02 -10.21 21.30
CA LYS A 148 -5.91 -9.35 21.70
C LYS A 148 -6.32 -8.25 22.66
N PHE A 149 -7.38 -7.54 22.34
CA PHE A 149 -7.79 -6.32 23.05
C PHE A 149 -9.09 -6.48 23.85
N GLY A 150 -10.11 -7.11 23.26
CA GLY A 150 -11.44 -7.19 23.85
C GLY A 150 -11.97 -5.81 24.28
N ARG A 151 -12.41 -5.71 25.52
CA ARG A 151 -12.75 -4.44 26.19
C ARG A 151 -11.76 -4.07 27.30
N LYS A 152 -10.51 -4.53 27.17
CA LYS A 152 -9.47 -4.25 28.17
C LYS A 152 -9.20 -2.76 28.25
N LEU A 153 -9.28 -2.24 29.47
CA LEU A 153 -8.89 -0.88 29.79
C LEU A 153 -7.37 -0.72 29.80
N GLN A 154 -6.90 0.52 29.78
CA GLN A 154 -5.52 0.86 30.07
C GLN A 154 -5.20 0.42 31.53
N GLU A 155 -4.06 0.75 32.06
CA GLU A 155 -3.61 0.39 33.43
C GLU A 155 -4.51 1.02 34.51
N ARG A 156 -5.80 0.61 34.53
CA ARG A 156 -6.84 1.09 35.45
C ARG A 156 -8.08 0.20 35.44
N ASP A 157 -8.92 0.33 36.45
CA ASP A 157 -10.13 -0.48 36.61
C ASP A 157 -11.40 0.22 36.11
N ASP A 158 -11.42 1.56 36.06
CA ASP A 158 -12.59 2.36 35.72
C ASP A 158 -12.44 3.22 34.46
N LEU A 159 -13.56 3.53 33.81
CA LEU A 159 -13.65 4.44 32.68
C LEU A 159 -13.51 5.90 33.16
N LYS A 160 -12.80 6.73 32.39
CA LYS A 160 -12.67 8.17 32.67
C LYS A 160 -13.83 9.02 32.15
N PHE A 161 -14.65 8.46 31.26
CA PHE A 161 -15.75 9.16 30.58
C PHE A 161 -15.31 10.44 29.84
N GLY A 162 -14.13 10.40 29.23
CA GLY A 162 -13.52 11.49 28.44
C GLY A 162 -13.17 11.06 27.02
N PHE A 163 -12.39 11.92 26.34
CA PHE A 163 -11.91 11.65 24.98
C PHE A 163 -10.46 11.10 24.94
N ASP A 164 -9.85 10.87 26.08
CA ASP A 164 -8.60 10.13 26.18
C ASP A 164 -8.83 8.64 25.91
N ALA A 165 -7.75 7.92 25.62
CA ALA A 165 -7.84 6.50 25.41
C ALA A 165 -8.21 5.76 26.70
N ASP A 166 -9.41 5.21 26.77
CA ASP A 166 -9.84 4.31 27.84
C ASP A 166 -9.48 2.86 27.55
N PHE A 167 -9.67 2.40 26.31
CA PHE A 167 -9.40 1.04 25.91
C PHE A 167 -8.02 0.86 25.31
N GLN A 168 -7.45 -0.33 25.50
CA GLN A 168 -6.12 -0.68 24.94
C GLN A 168 -6.10 -0.59 23.41
N ILE A 169 -7.20 -0.92 22.73
CA ILE A 169 -7.29 -0.81 21.27
C ILE A 169 -7.14 0.64 20.80
N GLU A 170 -7.66 1.63 21.54
CA GLU A 170 -7.54 3.04 21.18
C GLU A 170 -6.08 3.51 21.24
N SER A 171 -5.37 3.15 22.31
CA SER A 171 -3.94 3.44 22.44
C SER A 171 -3.11 2.73 21.37
N TYR A 172 -3.45 1.48 21.05
CA TYR A 172 -2.79 0.74 19.99
C TYR A 172 -2.93 1.45 18.64
N LEU A 173 -4.14 1.86 18.27
CA LEU A 173 -4.39 2.56 17.00
C LEU A 173 -3.65 3.91 16.96
N ARG A 174 -3.72 4.71 18.04
CA ARG A 174 -3.01 5.99 18.15
C ARG A 174 -1.50 5.80 18.01
N TYR A 175 -0.94 4.79 18.65
CA TYR A 175 0.49 4.44 18.54
C TYR A 175 0.87 4.07 17.10
N GLN A 176 0.07 3.22 16.45
CA GLN A 176 0.33 2.81 15.07
C GLN A 176 0.25 3.98 14.08
N GLY A 177 -0.67 4.91 14.32
CA GLY A 177 -0.76 6.16 13.55
C GLY A 177 0.48 7.03 13.75
N SER A 178 0.88 7.29 14.99
CA SER A 178 2.04 8.11 15.33
C SER A 178 3.35 7.57 14.73
N VAL A 179 3.64 6.30 14.94
CA VAL A 179 4.88 5.68 14.39
C VAL A 179 4.90 5.67 12.86
N PHE A 180 3.74 5.66 12.22
CA PHE A 180 3.67 5.69 10.76
C PHE A 180 4.03 7.06 10.19
N VAL A 181 3.63 8.12 10.84
CA VAL A 181 3.94 9.51 10.45
C VAL A 181 5.46 9.74 10.37
N ASP A 182 6.22 9.19 11.31
CA ASP A 182 7.67 9.36 11.36
C ASP A 182 8.42 8.71 10.19
N ARG A 183 7.77 7.82 9.43
CA ARG A 183 8.43 7.00 8.42
C ARG A 183 7.75 6.99 7.05
N PHE A 184 6.63 7.66 6.89
CA PHE A 184 5.90 7.60 5.63
C PHE A 184 5.42 8.97 5.17
N ASP A 185 5.50 9.20 3.87
CA ASP A 185 5.05 10.44 3.25
C ASP A 185 3.56 10.40 2.89
N ALA A 186 2.84 11.49 3.18
CA ALA A 186 1.42 11.57 2.97
C ALA A 186 1.02 11.54 1.47
N ASN A 187 1.76 12.23 0.61
CA ASN A 187 1.50 12.18 -0.83
C ASN A 187 1.82 10.78 -1.39
N SER A 188 2.89 10.14 -0.93
CA SER A 188 3.18 8.75 -1.31
C SER A 188 2.03 7.81 -0.94
N TYR A 189 1.37 8.01 0.21
CA TYR A 189 0.17 7.26 0.57
C TYR A 189 -0.96 7.46 -0.46
N LEU A 190 -1.21 8.71 -0.87
CA LEU A 190 -2.23 9.04 -1.87
C LEU A 190 -1.95 8.34 -3.21
N PHE A 191 -0.74 8.46 -3.73
CA PHE A 191 -0.36 7.88 -5.02
C PHE A 191 -0.37 6.34 -4.99
N ILE A 192 0.18 5.72 -3.95
CA ILE A 192 0.23 4.26 -3.84
C ILE A 192 -1.18 3.66 -3.70
N THR A 193 -2.05 4.24 -2.87
CA THR A 193 -3.42 3.74 -2.74
C THR A 193 -4.21 3.93 -4.03
N ARG A 194 -3.95 5.01 -4.77
CA ARG A 194 -4.56 5.22 -6.09
C ARG A 194 -4.05 4.21 -7.12
N ALA A 195 -2.75 3.89 -7.10
CA ALA A 195 -2.18 2.87 -7.99
C ALA A 195 -2.81 1.49 -7.75
N MET A 196 -3.10 1.14 -6.49
CA MET A 196 -3.81 -0.10 -6.16
C MET A 196 -5.26 -0.08 -6.64
N ASP A 197 -5.98 1.04 -6.47
CA ASP A 197 -7.38 1.17 -6.93
C ASP A 197 -7.51 1.11 -8.46
N TYR A 198 -6.49 1.56 -9.19
CA TYR A 198 -6.46 1.49 -10.65
C TYR A 198 -6.02 0.13 -11.18
N PHE A 199 -5.49 -0.74 -10.33
CA PHE A 199 -5.12 -2.09 -10.73
C PHE A 199 -6.36 -2.93 -10.98
N ASP A 200 -6.52 -3.36 -12.23
CA ASP A 200 -7.60 -4.24 -12.66
C ASP A 200 -7.11 -5.17 -13.78
N LEU A 201 -6.52 -6.27 -13.37
CA LEU A 201 -6.01 -7.29 -14.28
C LEU A 201 -7.15 -8.01 -15.03
N ILE A 202 -8.33 -8.09 -14.41
CA ILE A 202 -9.51 -8.70 -15.03
C ILE A 202 -9.94 -7.88 -16.24
N LYS A 203 -10.04 -6.55 -16.07
CA LYS A 203 -10.39 -5.62 -17.15
C LYS A 203 -9.34 -5.59 -18.26
N GLN A 204 -8.04 -5.67 -17.93
CA GLN A 204 -6.95 -5.72 -18.91
C GLN A 204 -7.12 -6.88 -19.90
N PHE A 205 -7.76 -7.97 -19.47
CA PHE A 205 -8.01 -9.16 -20.29
C PHE A 205 -9.50 -9.37 -20.61
N ASN A 206 -10.26 -8.29 -20.74
CA ASN A 206 -11.66 -8.28 -21.18
C ASN A 206 -12.56 -9.23 -20.34
N GLY A 207 -12.36 -9.26 -19.03
CA GLY A 207 -13.14 -10.07 -18.10
C GLY A 207 -12.65 -11.52 -17.92
N ASN A 208 -11.59 -11.92 -18.61
CA ASN A 208 -11.05 -13.27 -18.54
C ASN A 208 -9.65 -13.29 -17.94
N LEU A 209 -9.57 -13.44 -16.61
CA LEU A 209 -8.30 -13.44 -15.88
C LEU A 209 -7.35 -14.59 -16.32
N SER A 210 -7.87 -15.72 -16.78
CA SER A 210 -7.01 -16.84 -17.23
C SER A 210 -6.11 -16.48 -18.41
N LYS A 211 -6.56 -15.55 -19.25
CA LYS A 211 -5.76 -15.04 -20.38
C LYS A 211 -4.51 -14.27 -19.94
N ALA A 212 -4.53 -13.70 -18.74
CA ALA A 212 -3.35 -13.01 -18.20
C ALA A 212 -2.15 -13.96 -18.05
N PHE A 213 -2.40 -15.27 -17.97
CA PHE A 213 -1.38 -16.28 -17.66
C PHE A 213 -1.29 -17.40 -18.70
N GLU A 214 -2.06 -17.33 -19.79
CA GLU A 214 -2.15 -18.43 -20.78
C GLU A 214 -0.81 -18.78 -21.45
N ASN A 215 0.10 -17.82 -21.57
CA ASN A 215 1.41 -18.01 -22.18
C ASN A 215 2.52 -18.27 -21.14
N SER A 216 2.16 -18.52 -19.87
CA SER A 216 3.11 -18.68 -18.78
C SER A 216 3.19 -20.12 -18.28
N GLU A 217 4.42 -20.64 -18.17
CA GLU A 217 4.71 -21.89 -17.48
C GLU A 217 5.02 -21.69 -15.99
N THR A 218 4.87 -20.47 -15.47
CA THR A 218 5.13 -20.12 -14.08
C THR A 218 4.21 -20.90 -13.14
N LYS A 219 4.78 -21.56 -12.15
CA LYS A 219 4.02 -22.26 -11.11
C LYS A 219 3.59 -21.27 -10.02
N PHE A 220 2.30 -21.21 -9.73
CA PHE A 220 1.74 -20.37 -8.69
C PHE A 220 1.58 -21.11 -7.36
N PHE A 221 1.98 -20.46 -6.27
CA PHE A 221 1.62 -20.83 -4.91
C PHE A 221 0.89 -19.64 -4.28
N VAL A 222 -0.45 -19.68 -4.31
CA VAL A 222 -1.32 -18.61 -3.81
C VAL A 222 -1.58 -18.81 -2.33
N ILE A 223 -1.34 -17.75 -1.53
CA ILE A 223 -1.64 -17.74 -0.12
C ILE A 223 -2.76 -16.72 0.14
N SER A 224 -3.91 -17.19 0.63
CA SER A 224 -5.04 -16.38 1.04
C SER A 224 -5.45 -16.71 2.48
N PHE A 225 -6.10 -15.77 3.14
CA PHE A 225 -6.56 -15.94 4.52
C PHE A 225 -8.07 -15.91 4.56
N THR A 226 -8.69 -16.91 5.17
CA THR A 226 -10.15 -17.03 5.25
C THR A 226 -10.80 -15.91 6.09
N SER A 227 -10.02 -15.24 6.92
CA SER A 227 -10.46 -14.11 7.74
C SER A 227 -10.14 -12.74 7.15
N ASP A 228 -9.51 -12.70 5.98
CA ASP A 228 -9.28 -11.48 5.22
C ASP A 228 -10.61 -10.97 4.68
N TRP A 229 -10.88 -9.70 4.86
CA TRP A 229 -12.14 -9.07 4.47
C TRP A 229 -11.95 -7.91 3.48
N LEU A 230 -10.72 -7.81 2.92
CA LEU A 230 -10.34 -6.85 1.88
C LEU A 230 -10.22 -7.50 0.49
#